data_fbc3c2ee7eb36ecae3760d399f5adab9
#
_entry.id   fbc3c2ee7eb36ecae3760d399f5adab9
#
_cell.length_a   1.000
_cell.length_b   1.000
_cell.length_c   1.000
_cell.angle_alpha   90.00
_cell.angle_beta   90.00
_cell.angle_gamma   90.00
#
_symmetry.space_group_name_H-M   'P 1'
#
loop_
_entity.id
_entity.type
_entity.pdbx_description
1 polymer ?
#
loop_
_entity_poly.entity_id
_entity_poly.type
_entity_poly.pdbx_seq_one_letter_code
_entity_poly.pdbx_strand_id
1 'polypeptide(L)'
;MKYIGLISDTHGVFDEPFREFLAPVDELWHAGDFGGGLELAKEIAAFKPLLGVAGNCDNYDLRYEHPLTRFFECEGMKVLMTHVGGYPGKYDCRARQLIDELKPDIFVC
;
A
#
# COMPACT_ATOMS: atom_id res chain seq x y z
N MET A 1 -19.29 2.54 -6.21
CA MET A 1 -17.89 2.73 -6.66
C MET A 1 -17.03 3.21 -5.52
N LYS A 2 -15.87 2.60 -5.33
CA LYS A 2 -14.91 3.05 -4.30
C LYS A 2 -13.94 4.07 -4.86
N TYR A 3 -13.72 5.10 -4.09
CA TYR A 3 -12.72 6.11 -4.37
C TYR A 3 -11.50 5.82 -3.50
N ILE A 4 -10.38 5.44 -4.12
CA ILE A 4 -9.18 4.98 -3.42
C ILE A 4 -8.13 6.08 -3.40
N GLY A 5 -7.59 6.36 -2.22
CA GLY A 5 -6.41 7.21 -2.08
C GLY A 5 -5.16 6.34 -2.05
N LEU A 6 -4.31 6.49 -3.06
CA LEU A 6 -3.06 5.75 -3.14
C LEU A 6 -1.91 6.61 -2.64
N ILE A 7 -1.20 6.12 -1.62
CA ILE A 7 -0.06 6.82 -1.03
C ILE A 7 1.11 5.84 -0.87
N SER A 8 2.30 6.37 -0.74
CA SER A 8 3.49 5.59 -0.41
C SER A 8 4.58 6.52 0.12
N ASP A 9 5.60 5.93 0.75
CA ASP A 9 6.81 6.66 1.14
C ASP A 9 6.50 7.89 1.99
N THR A 10 5.61 7.74 2.95
CA THR A 10 5.22 8.84 3.86
C THR A 10 6.35 9.25 4.80
N HIS A 11 7.27 8.32 5.09
CA HIS A 11 8.48 8.59 5.90
C HIS A 11 8.19 9.33 7.20
N GLY A 12 7.19 8.86 7.92
CA GLY A 12 6.84 9.39 9.24
C GLY A 12 5.91 10.60 9.23
N VAL A 13 5.47 11.04 8.05
CA VAL A 13 4.65 12.25 7.92
C VAL A 13 3.25 11.93 7.42
N PHE A 14 2.25 12.32 8.21
CA PHE A 14 0.85 12.27 7.79
C PHE A 14 0.14 13.47 8.42
N ASP A 15 0.43 14.65 7.87
CA ASP A 15 -0.02 15.93 8.42
C ASP A 15 -1.31 16.44 7.76
N GLU A 16 -1.71 17.65 8.08
CA GLU A 16 -2.97 18.24 7.63
C GLU A 16 -3.10 18.32 6.11
N PRO A 17 -2.07 18.71 5.32
CA PRO A 17 -2.18 18.71 3.86
C PRO A 17 -2.54 17.34 3.29
N PHE A 18 -1.97 16.24 3.83
CA PHE A 18 -2.33 14.88 3.44
C PHE A 18 -3.80 14.60 3.74
N ARG A 19 -4.25 14.97 4.95
CA ARG A 19 -5.64 14.73 5.37
C ARG A 19 -6.62 15.49 4.52
N GLU A 20 -6.33 16.73 4.19
CA GLU A 20 -7.18 17.55 3.32
C GLU A 20 -7.27 16.95 1.91
N PHE A 21 -6.15 16.54 1.34
CA PHE A 21 -6.11 15.94 0.01
C PHE A 21 -6.89 14.64 -0.04
N LEU A 22 -6.79 13.83 1.02
CA LEU A 22 -7.39 12.50 1.07
C LEU A 22 -8.79 12.47 1.69
N ALA A 23 -9.31 13.61 2.11
CA ALA A 23 -10.63 13.67 2.75
C ALA A 23 -11.76 13.05 1.92
N PRO A 24 -11.82 13.21 0.59
CA PRO A 24 -12.91 12.64 -0.20
C PRO A 24 -12.82 11.16 -0.50
N VAL A 25 -11.70 10.49 -0.19
CA VAL A 25 -11.56 9.07 -0.55
C VAL A 25 -12.28 8.17 0.46
N ASP A 26 -12.66 6.97 0.02
CA ASP A 26 -13.33 5.99 0.85
C ASP A 26 -12.35 5.11 1.61
N GLU A 27 -11.19 4.83 1.03
CA GLU A 27 -10.19 3.90 1.55
C GLU A 27 -8.81 4.33 1.10
N LEU A 28 -7.79 4.01 1.91
CA LEU A 28 -6.40 4.30 1.59
C LEU A 28 -5.63 3.02 1.32
N TRP A 29 -4.81 3.04 0.29
CA TRP A 29 -3.83 1.99 0.01
C TRP A 29 -2.43 2.60 0.15
N HIS A 30 -1.62 2.02 1.03
CA HIS A 30 -0.25 2.46 1.27
C HIS A 30 0.73 1.45 0.70
N ALA A 31 1.52 1.87 -0.28
CA ALA A 31 2.44 0.99 -1.02
C ALA A 31 3.81 0.84 -0.36
N GLY A 32 3.94 1.17 0.93
CA GLY A 32 5.14 0.89 1.71
C GLY A 32 5.96 2.11 2.11
N ASP A 33 6.93 1.88 2.97
CA ASP A 33 7.78 2.90 3.58
C ASP A 33 6.98 3.93 4.37
N PHE A 34 6.25 3.45 5.37
CA PHE A 34 5.50 4.32 6.29
C PHE A 34 6.43 5.26 7.03
N GLY A 35 7.54 4.74 7.55
CA GLY A 35 8.59 5.53 8.20
C GLY A 35 8.36 5.84 9.67
N GLY A 36 7.12 5.86 10.13
CA GLY A 36 6.78 6.15 11.52
C GLY A 36 6.38 4.91 12.32
N GLY A 37 6.67 3.73 11.78
CA GLY A 37 6.34 2.47 12.41
C GLY A 37 4.84 2.23 12.54
N LEU A 38 4.49 1.34 13.46
CA LEU A 38 3.11 0.93 13.66
C LEU A 38 2.22 2.08 14.15
N GLU A 39 2.78 3.01 14.90
CA GLU A 39 2.02 4.15 15.40
C GLU A 39 1.50 5.04 14.27
N LEU A 40 2.32 5.30 13.26
CA LEU A 40 1.90 6.06 12.10
C LEU A 40 0.84 5.30 11.31
N ALA A 41 1.03 4.01 11.13
CA ALA A 41 0.06 3.17 10.43
C ALA A 41 -1.31 3.19 11.14
N LYS A 42 -1.32 3.15 12.46
CA LYS A 42 -2.55 3.24 13.26
C LYS A 42 -3.20 4.61 13.11
N GLU A 43 -2.42 5.67 13.08
CA GLU A 43 -2.93 7.03 12.87
C GLU A 43 -3.61 7.16 11.51
N ILE A 44 -3.00 6.64 10.47
CA ILE A 44 -3.57 6.65 9.12
C ILE A 44 -4.85 5.79 9.08
N ALA A 45 -4.83 4.60 9.68
CA ALA A 45 -5.99 3.71 9.72
C ALA A 45 -7.16 4.30 10.50
N ALA A 46 -6.88 5.16 11.49
CA ALA A 46 -7.93 5.87 12.22
C ALA A 46 -8.58 6.96 11.38
N PHE A 47 -7.87 7.49 10.41
CA PHE A 47 -8.38 8.51 9.50
C PHE A 47 -9.32 7.90 8.44
N LYS A 48 -8.89 6.82 7.78
CA LYS A 48 -9.66 6.09 6.76
C LYS A 48 -9.29 4.61 6.82
N PRO A 49 -10.16 3.70 6.36
CA PRO A 49 -9.77 2.29 6.22
C PRO A 49 -8.50 2.18 5.40
N LEU A 50 -7.55 1.38 5.90
CA LEU A 50 -6.20 1.29 5.33
C LEU A 50 -5.85 -0.15 4.97
N LEU A 51 -5.41 -0.36 3.73
CA LEU A 51 -4.69 -1.55 3.31
C LEU A 51 -3.28 -1.14 2.93
N GLY A 52 -2.28 -1.78 3.51
CA GLY A 52 -0.91 -1.40 3.27
C GLY A 52 0.02 -2.59 3.09
N VAL A 53 1.19 -2.30 2.54
CA VAL A 53 2.32 -3.24 2.51
C VAL A 53 3.51 -2.58 3.17
N ALA A 54 4.41 -3.39 3.73
CA ALA A 54 5.63 -2.88 4.32
C ALA A 54 6.66 -2.61 3.23
N GLY A 55 7.38 -1.51 3.37
CA GLY A 55 8.53 -1.19 2.52
C GLY A 55 9.85 -1.57 3.19
N ASN A 56 10.96 -1.31 2.51
CA ASN A 56 12.28 -1.66 3.02
C ASN A 56 12.67 -0.88 4.27
N CYS A 57 12.10 0.29 4.50
CA CYS A 57 12.38 1.09 5.70
C CYS A 57 11.48 0.74 6.88
N ASP A 58 10.51 -0.13 6.71
CA ASP A 58 9.55 -0.47 7.74
C ASP A 58 10.07 -1.61 8.62
N ASN A 59 9.76 -1.53 9.93
CA ASN A 59 10.22 -2.51 10.90
C ASN A 59 9.28 -3.74 11.00
N TYR A 60 9.65 -4.70 11.84
CA TYR A 60 8.91 -5.95 12.00
C TYR A 60 7.50 -5.75 12.55
N ASP A 61 7.30 -4.78 13.45
CA ASP A 61 5.98 -4.53 14.02
C ASP A 61 4.98 -4.12 12.93
N LEU A 62 5.43 -3.29 12.00
CA LEU A 62 4.60 -2.88 10.88
C LEU A 62 4.33 -4.05 9.94
N ARG A 63 5.34 -4.87 9.66
CA ARG A 63 5.22 -6.03 8.77
C ARG A 63 4.21 -7.05 9.27
N TYR A 64 3.99 -7.10 10.56
CA TYR A 64 3.03 -8.02 11.16
C TYR A 64 1.59 -7.67 10.76
N GLU A 65 1.25 -6.39 10.72
CA GLU A 65 -0.09 -5.92 10.31
C GLU A 65 -0.18 -5.60 8.83
N HIS A 66 0.93 -5.15 8.23
CA HIS A 66 1.00 -4.81 6.82
C HIS A 66 2.11 -5.64 6.17
N PRO A 67 1.77 -6.75 5.51
CA PRO A 67 2.77 -7.67 4.97
C PRO A 67 3.56 -7.05 3.80
N LEU A 68 4.62 -7.73 3.38
CA LEU A 68 5.45 -7.28 2.25
C LEU A 68 4.68 -7.28 0.93
N THR A 69 3.70 -8.17 0.81
CA THR A 69 2.87 -8.30 -0.39
C THR A 69 1.43 -8.53 0.03
N ARG A 70 0.51 -7.88 -0.65
CA ARG A 70 -0.93 -8.05 -0.37
C ARG A 70 -1.66 -8.30 -1.68
N PHE A 71 -2.46 -9.38 -1.70
CA PHE A 71 -3.32 -9.72 -2.84
C PHE A 71 -4.76 -9.75 -2.36
N PHE A 72 -5.61 -8.94 -2.99
CA PHE A 72 -6.99 -8.77 -2.53
C PHE A 72 -7.92 -8.39 -3.69
N GLU A 73 -9.22 -8.42 -3.44
CA GLU A 73 -10.21 -7.97 -4.40
C GLU A 73 -10.77 -6.61 -4.02
N CYS A 74 -11.00 -5.78 -5.01
CA CYS A 74 -11.67 -4.50 -4.86
C CYS A 74 -12.66 -4.33 -6.00
N GLU A 75 -13.94 -4.30 -5.67
CA GLU A 75 -15.03 -4.17 -6.65
C GLU A 75 -14.94 -5.19 -7.80
N GLY A 76 -14.62 -6.43 -7.47
CA GLY A 76 -14.52 -7.52 -8.44
C GLY A 76 -13.20 -7.61 -9.18
N MET A 77 -12.28 -6.68 -8.94
CA MET A 77 -10.95 -6.69 -9.55
C MET A 77 -9.91 -7.25 -8.59
N LYS A 78 -9.00 -8.04 -9.11
CA LYS A 78 -7.88 -8.60 -8.33
C LYS A 78 -6.74 -7.60 -8.29
N VAL A 79 -6.31 -7.24 -7.10
CA VAL A 79 -5.26 -6.24 -6.88
C VAL A 79 -4.06 -6.90 -6.19
N LEU A 80 -2.89 -6.74 -6.77
CA LEU A 80 -1.63 -7.13 -6.16
C LEU A 80 -0.86 -5.87 -5.80
N MET A 81 -0.46 -5.75 -4.53
CA MET A 81 0.27 -4.59 -4.04
C MET A 81 1.56 -5.03 -3.35
N THR A 82 2.66 -4.37 -3.70
CA THR A 82 3.97 -4.57 -3.07
C THR A 82 4.75 -3.26 -3.16
N HIS A 83 5.75 -3.08 -2.27
CA HIS A 83 6.54 -1.84 -2.30
C HIS A 83 7.55 -1.86 -3.45
N VAL A 84 8.28 -2.94 -3.60
CA VAL A 84 9.31 -3.07 -4.65
C VAL A 84 8.75 -3.84 -5.83
N GLY A 85 8.38 -3.11 -6.87
CA GLY A 85 7.73 -3.71 -8.04
C GLY A 85 8.48 -3.54 -9.36
N GLY A 86 9.37 -2.56 -9.42
CA GLY A 86 10.01 -2.21 -10.69
C GLY A 86 9.09 -1.37 -11.57
N TYR A 87 9.17 -1.55 -12.89
CA TYR A 87 8.35 -0.82 -13.84
C TYR A 87 8.06 -1.70 -15.07
N PRO A 88 7.08 -1.35 -15.91
CA PRO A 88 6.72 -2.17 -17.07
C PRO A 88 7.93 -2.45 -17.97
N GLY A 89 8.16 -3.74 -18.26
CA GLY A 89 9.32 -4.21 -19.00
C GLY A 89 10.52 -4.58 -18.14
N LYS A 90 10.54 -4.16 -16.88
CA LYS A 90 11.62 -4.47 -15.92
C LYS A 90 11.07 -4.62 -14.50
N TYR A 91 10.14 -5.54 -14.32
CA TYR A 91 9.62 -5.83 -13.00
C TYR A 91 10.67 -6.49 -12.12
N ASP A 92 10.64 -6.21 -10.81
CA ASP A 92 11.40 -6.95 -9.81
C ASP A 92 11.10 -8.44 -9.94
N CYS A 93 12.09 -9.30 -9.74
CA CYS A 93 11.94 -10.76 -9.94
C CYS A 93 10.79 -11.36 -9.13
N ARG A 94 10.65 -10.98 -7.87
CA ARG A 94 9.56 -11.48 -7.02
C ARG A 94 8.20 -10.96 -7.49
N ALA A 95 8.14 -9.68 -7.83
CA ALA A 95 6.92 -9.07 -8.32
C ALA A 95 6.47 -9.73 -9.61
N ARG A 96 7.39 -9.95 -10.54
CA ARG A 96 7.09 -10.62 -11.80
C ARG A 96 6.56 -12.04 -11.58
N GLN A 97 7.18 -12.79 -10.67
CA GLN A 97 6.72 -14.13 -10.35
C GLN A 97 5.30 -14.13 -9.81
N LEU A 98 4.99 -13.20 -8.90
CA LEU A 98 3.65 -13.07 -8.33
C LEU A 98 2.62 -12.63 -9.39
N ILE A 99 2.99 -11.71 -10.27
CA ILE A 99 2.12 -11.29 -11.37
C ILE A 99 1.78 -12.48 -12.26
N ASP A 100 2.77 -13.29 -12.61
CA ASP A 100 2.58 -14.45 -13.46
C ASP A 100 1.72 -15.53 -12.80
N GLU A 101 1.88 -15.74 -11.49
CA GLU A 101 1.14 -16.75 -10.73
C GLU A 101 -0.28 -16.31 -10.41
N LEU A 102 -0.46 -15.08 -9.93
CA LEU A 102 -1.74 -14.59 -9.42
C LEU A 102 -2.60 -13.90 -10.47
N LYS A 103 -1.98 -13.44 -11.54
CA LYS A 103 -2.66 -12.77 -12.66
C LYS A 103 -3.60 -11.66 -12.20
N PRO A 104 -3.08 -10.65 -11.48
CA PRO A 104 -3.93 -9.57 -11.00
C PRO A 104 -4.44 -8.70 -12.16
N ASP A 105 -5.58 -8.07 -11.92
CA ASP A 105 -6.10 -7.06 -12.85
C ASP A 105 -5.38 -5.73 -12.67
N ILE A 106 -4.96 -5.44 -11.44
CA ILE A 106 -4.23 -4.20 -11.09
C ILE A 106 -2.99 -4.58 -10.28
N PHE A 107 -1.86 -3.99 -10.65
CA PHE A 107 -0.61 -4.12 -9.90
C PHE A 107 -0.22 -2.75 -9.34
N VAL A 108 -0.03 -2.67 -8.02
CA VAL A 108 0.30 -1.44 -7.30
C VAL A 108 1.67 -1.58 -6.64
N CYS A 109 2.56 -0.65 -6.90
CA CYS A 109 3.87 -0.62 -6.25
C CYS A 109 4.39 0.79 -6.03
#